data_3186e19ba1d6a12ae761498c482b7093
#
_entry.id   3186e19ba1d6a12ae761498c482b7093
#
_cell.length_a   1.000
_cell.length_b   1.000
_cell.length_c   1.000
_cell.angle_alpha   90.00
_cell.angle_beta   90.00
_cell.angle_gamma   90.00
#
_symmetry.space_group_name_H-M   'P 1'
#
loop_
_entity.id
_entity.type
_entity.pdbx_description
1 polymer ?
#
loop_
_entity_poly.entity_id
_entity_poly.type
_entity_poly.pdbx_seq_one_letter_code
_entity_poly.pdbx_strand_id
1 'polypeptide(L)'
;MRKIRLPIITVVVVFFLVSCASLQTNQGKYQTLNTINAGYAMLTSANTITENLYQNGKITLQQRQQIGEVSKALRLNLDAALNDYTKGYYQNAQSIALFVISNATTLLTQLNNNGKIDLSKIKTIDNIGG
;
A
#
# COMPACT_ATOMS: atom_id res chain seq x y z
N MET A 1 20.15 33.16 -2.18
CA MET A 1 19.82 31.77 -2.35
C MET A 1 19.42 31.04 -1.06
N ARG A 2 20.06 31.37 0.06
CA ARG A 2 19.71 30.77 1.35
C ARG A 2 18.30 31.13 1.84
N LYS A 3 17.77 32.28 1.45
CA LYS A 3 16.44 32.77 1.84
C LYS A 3 15.29 32.02 1.11
N ILE A 4 15.57 31.32 0.02
CA ILE A 4 14.56 30.60 -0.78
C ILE A 4 14.33 29.18 -0.23
N ARG A 5 15.32 28.57 0.46
CA ARG A 5 15.21 27.24 1.01
C ARG A 5 14.37 27.16 2.29
N LEU A 6 14.43 28.22 3.13
CA LEU A 6 13.68 28.27 4.38
C LEU A 6 12.16 28.25 4.18
N PRO A 7 11.55 29.04 3.24
CA PRO A 7 10.12 28.98 3.00
C PRO A 7 9.67 27.61 2.46
N ILE A 8 10.49 26.94 1.66
CA ILE A 8 10.14 25.61 1.11
C ILE A 8 10.08 24.56 2.21
N ILE A 9 11.05 24.56 3.14
CA ILE A 9 11.07 23.65 4.29
C ILE A 9 9.87 23.91 5.20
N THR A 10 9.56 25.18 5.45
CA THR A 10 8.39 25.57 6.25
C THR A 10 7.09 25.11 5.59
N VAL A 11 6.96 25.26 4.28
CA VAL A 11 5.79 24.82 3.52
C VAL A 11 5.65 23.29 3.59
N VAL A 12 6.74 22.53 3.48
CA VAL A 12 6.73 21.07 3.58
C VAL A 12 6.28 20.64 4.99
N VAL A 13 6.81 21.26 6.04
CA VAL A 13 6.42 20.95 7.43
C VAL A 13 4.94 21.27 7.66
N VAL A 14 4.45 22.41 7.16
CA VAL A 14 3.03 22.79 7.25
C VAL A 14 2.17 21.78 6.50
N PHE A 15 2.62 21.28 5.36
CA PHE A 15 1.90 20.25 4.59
C PHE A 15 1.74 18.95 5.39
N PHE A 16 2.79 18.52 6.09
CA PHE A 16 2.72 17.34 6.95
C PHE A 16 1.76 17.53 8.12
N LEU A 17 1.79 18.69 8.77
CA LEU A 17 0.90 19.00 9.88
C LEU A 17 -0.57 19.07 9.44
N VAL A 18 -0.85 19.66 8.28
CA VAL A 18 -2.21 19.71 7.70
C VAL A 18 -2.70 18.31 7.35
N SER A 19 -1.84 17.41 6.84
CA SER A 19 -2.20 16.04 6.53
C SER A 19 -2.62 15.26 7.78
N CYS A 20 -1.93 15.46 8.92
CA CYS A 20 -2.29 14.80 10.17
C CYS A 20 -3.59 15.34 10.75
N ALA A 21 -3.85 16.66 10.64
CA ALA A 21 -5.06 17.28 11.14
C ALA A 21 -6.30 16.95 10.31
N SER A 22 -6.14 16.71 9.00
CA SER A 22 -7.25 16.48 8.07
C SER A 22 -7.89 15.10 8.18
N LEU A 23 -7.30 14.14 8.90
CA LEU A 23 -7.85 12.80 9.08
C LEU A 23 -9.20 12.77 9.81
N GLN A 24 -9.56 13.85 10.51
CA GLN A 24 -10.83 13.97 11.21
C GLN A 24 -11.87 14.81 10.46
N THR A 25 -11.52 15.30 9.28
CA THR A 25 -12.39 16.14 8.44
C THR A 25 -12.88 15.35 7.22
N ASN A 26 -13.78 15.96 6.43
CA ASN A 26 -14.20 15.38 5.15
C ASN A 26 -13.02 15.14 4.20
N GLN A 27 -11.97 15.97 4.26
CA GLN A 27 -10.74 15.74 3.50
C GLN A 27 -10.03 14.46 3.94
N GLY A 28 -10.00 14.18 5.23
CA GLY A 28 -9.43 12.93 5.75
C GLY A 28 -10.17 11.70 5.24
N LYS A 29 -11.49 11.81 5.11
CA LYS A 29 -12.33 10.77 4.52
C LYS A 29 -11.92 10.47 3.08
N TYR A 30 -11.78 11.49 2.24
CA TYR A 30 -11.37 11.32 0.84
C TYR A 30 -9.94 10.80 0.71
N GLN A 31 -9.02 11.28 1.55
CA GLN A 31 -7.64 10.81 1.56
C GLN A 31 -7.57 9.31 1.91
N THR A 32 -8.33 8.87 2.89
CA THR A 32 -8.40 7.47 3.30
C THR A 32 -8.89 6.60 2.14
N LEU A 33 -9.97 7.01 1.47
CA LEU A 33 -10.49 6.27 0.33
C LEU A 33 -9.48 6.23 -0.82
N ASN A 34 -8.81 7.34 -1.11
CA ASN A 34 -7.77 7.39 -2.15
C ASN A 34 -6.60 6.48 -1.80
N THR A 35 -6.22 6.39 -0.53
CA THR A 35 -5.16 5.50 -0.07
C THR A 35 -5.55 4.03 -0.26
N ILE A 36 -6.78 3.67 0.07
CA ILE A 36 -7.31 2.31 -0.13
C ILE A 36 -7.29 1.97 -1.64
N ASN A 37 -7.78 2.88 -2.47
CA ASN A 37 -7.80 2.66 -3.93
C ASN A 37 -6.39 2.53 -4.50
N ALA A 38 -5.44 3.32 -4.01
CA ALA A 38 -4.04 3.20 -4.41
C ALA A 38 -3.48 1.82 -4.07
N GLY A 39 -3.83 1.28 -2.90
CA GLY A 39 -3.43 -0.06 -2.49
C GLY A 39 -3.96 -1.14 -3.45
N TYR A 40 -5.22 -1.07 -3.81
CA TYR A 40 -5.80 -2.00 -4.80
C TYR A 40 -5.10 -1.91 -6.15
N ALA A 41 -4.82 -0.70 -6.62
CA ALA A 41 -4.11 -0.49 -7.90
C ALA A 41 -2.71 -1.09 -7.87
N MET A 42 -1.99 -0.95 -6.75
CA MET A 42 -0.65 -1.52 -6.58
C MET A 42 -0.69 -3.06 -6.62
N LEU A 43 -1.67 -3.68 -5.98
CA LEU A 43 -1.82 -5.13 -5.98
C LEU A 43 -2.19 -5.65 -7.37
N THR A 44 -3.02 -4.92 -8.11
CA THR A 44 -3.34 -5.24 -9.50
C THR A 44 -2.07 -5.19 -10.37
N SER A 45 -1.26 -4.16 -10.20
CA SER A 45 0.03 -4.05 -10.91
C SER A 45 0.97 -5.19 -10.55
N ALA A 46 1.06 -5.56 -9.27
CA ALA A 46 1.87 -6.68 -8.81
C ALA A 46 1.44 -7.99 -9.46
N ASN A 47 0.14 -8.23 -9.55
CA ASN A 47 -0.39 -9.43 -10.19
C ASN A 47 -0.06 -9.48 -11.68
N THR A 48 -0.16 -8.35 -12.37
CA THR A 48 0.18 -8.24 -13.80
C THR A 48 1.67 -8.51 -14.03
N ILE A 49 2.54 -7.91 -13.22
CA ILE A 49 3.99 -8.12 -13.33
C ILE A 49 4.34 -9.58 -13.02
N THR A 50 3.73 -10.16 -11.99
CA THR A 50 3.93 -11.56 -11.61
C THR A 50 3.58 -12.50 -12.77
N GLU A 51 2.45 -12.27 -13.43
CA GLU A 51 2.04 -13.08 -14.56
C GLU A 51 3.03 -12.96 -15.73
N ASN A 52 3.48 -11.73 -16.03
CA ASN A 52 4.47 -11.49 -17.07
C ASN A 52 5.80 -12.20 -16.78
N LEU A 53 6.26 -12.14 -15.53
CA LEU A 53 7.50 -12.83 -15.11
C LEU A 53 7.36 -14.33 -15.26
N TYR A 54 6.21 -14.89 -14.88
CA TYR A 54 5.94 -16.31 -15.01
C TYR A 54 5.93 -16.73 -16.50
N GLN A 55 5.21 -16.02 -17.33
CA GLN A 55 5.12 -16.30 -18.76
C GLN A 55 6.48 -16.22 -19.47
N ASN A 56 7.37 -15.36 -18.98
CA ASN A 56 8.72 -15.18 -19.53
C ASN A 56 9.73 -16.12 -18.87
N GLY A 57 9.31 -17.04 -18.02
CA GLY A 57 10.21 -18.01 -17.38
C GLY A 57 11.12 -17.43 -16.32
N LYS A 58 10.84 -16.20 -15.84
CA LYS A 58 11.66 -15.52 -14.82
C LYS A 58 11.37 -16.01 -13.40
N ILE A 59 10.19 -16.54 -13.16
CA ILE A 59 9.80 -17.14 -11.87
C ILE A 59 9.16 -18.49 -12.12
N THR A 60 9.20 -19.36 -11.10
CA THR A 60 8.59 -20.68 -11.14
C THR A 60 7.09 -20.62 -10.86
N LEU A 61 6.37 -21.68 -11.17
CA LEU A 61 4.96 -21.83 -10.80
C LEU A 61 4.77 -21.69 -9.29
N GLN A 62 5.65 -22.28 -8.49
CA GLN A 62 5.60 -22.21 -7.03
C GLN A 62 5.75 -20.76 -6.55
N GLN A 63 6.71 -20.01 -7.12
CA GLN A 63 6.89 -18.58 -6.80
C GLN A 63 5.66 -17.78 -7.17
N ARG A 64 5.09 -18.02 -8.35
CA ARG A 64 3.85 -17.37 -8.79
C ARG A 64 2.71 -17.60 -7.80
N GLN A 65 2.54 -18.83 -7.33
CA GLN A 65 1.51 -19.18 -6.36
C GLN A 65 1.74 -18.49 -5.02
N GLN A 66 2.98 -18.49 -4.53
CA GLN A 66 3.33 -17.83 -3.27
C GLN A 66 3.09 -16.32 -3.33
N ILE A 67 3.46 -15.68 -4.43
CA ILE A 67 3.20 -14.25 -4.64
C ILE A 67 1.69 -13.99 -4.67
N GLY A 68 0.93 -14.86 -5.35
CA GLY A 68 -0.52 -14.75 -5.41
C GLY A 68 -1.17 -14.83 -4.03
N GLU A 69 -0.68 -15.71 -3.16
CA GLU A 69 -1.17 -15.83 -1.79
C GLU A 69 -0.91 -14.58 -0.97
N VAL A 70 0.30 -14.01 -1.07
CA VAL A 70 0.65 -12.76 -0.39
C VAL A 70 -0.20 -11.61 -0.90
N SER A 71 -0.35 -11.48 -2.22
CA SER A 71 -1.19 -10.46 -2.84
C SER A 71 -2.65 -10.56 -2.39
N LYS A 72 -3.17 -11.79 -2.32
CA LYS A 72 -4.53 -12.04 -1.83
C LYS A 72 -4.69 -11.64 -0.37
N ALA A 73 -3.70 -11.96 0.49
CA ALA A 73 -3.73 -11.60 1.90
C ALA A 73 -3.71 -10.08 2.07
N LEU A 74 -2.88 -9.35 1.30
CA LEU A 74 -2.85 -7.90 1.33
C LEU A 74 -4.17 -7.30 0.83
N ARG A 75 -4.81 -7.91 -0.17
CA ARG A 75 -6.13 -7.48 -0.65
C ARG A 75 -7.18 -7.63 0.44
N LEU A 76 -7.16 -8.73 1.20
CA LEU A 76 -8.07 -8.93 2.33
C LEU A 76 -7.86 -7.87 3.41
N ASN A 77 -6.63 -7.45 3.64
CA ASN A 77 -6.34 -6.34 4.55
C ASN A 77 -6.96 -5.03 4.03
N LEU A 78 -6.90 -4.76 2.72
CA LEU A 78 -7.57 -3.59 2.13
C LEU A 78 -9.08 -3.69 2.24
N ASP A 79 -9.65 -4.87 2.06
CA ASP A 79 -11.09 -5.09 2.23
C ASP A 79 -11.52 -4.75 3.68
N ALA A 80 -10.69 -5.13 4.66
CA ALA A 80 -10.92 -4.77 6.06
C ALA A 80 -10.83 -3.25 6.27
N ALA A 81 -9.85 -2.59 5.63
CA ALA A 81 -9.74 -1.13 5.66
C ALA A 81 -10.97 -0.46 5.07
N LEU A 82 -11.45 -0.97 3.93
CA LEU A 82 -12.66 -0.44 3.30
C LEU A 82 -13.89 -0.62 4.20
N ASN A 83 -14.00 -1.76 4.87
CA ASN A 83 -15.08 -2.01 5.83
C ASN A 83 -15.04 -1.02 7.00
N ASP A 84 -13.85 -0.78 7.58
CA ASP A 84 -13.67 0.23 8.62
C ASP A 84 -14.02 1.63 8.11
N TYR A 85 -13.64 1.95 6.88
CA TYR A 85 -13.97 3.21 6.24
C TYR A 85 -15.50 3.41 6.17
N THR A 86 -16.25 2.38 5.75
CA THR A 86 -17.71 2.46 5.65
C THR A 86 -18.38 2.64 7.01
N LYS A 87 -17.72 2.19 8.08
CA LYS A 87 -18.21 2.35 9.47
C LYS A 87 -17.80 3.68 10.09
N GLY A 88 -17.04 4.52 9.38
CA GLY A 88 -16.55 5.79 9.87
C GLY A 88 -15.24 5.72 10.66
N TYR A 89 -14.60 4.57 10.73
CA TYR A 89 -13.30 4.38 11.41
C TYR A 89 -12.14 4.76 10.47
N TYR A 90 -12.08 6.03 10.10
CA TYR A 90 -11.16 6.50 9.05
C TYR A 90 -9.69 6.37 9.45
N GLN A 91 -9.34 6.63 10.70
CA GLN A 91 -7.95 6.50 11.17
C GLN A 91 -7.46 5.05 11.09
N ASN A 92 -8.28 4.12 11.54
CA ASN A 92 -7.94 2.71 11.49
C ASN A 92 -7.84 2.22 10.03
N ALA A 93 -8.81 2.62 9.20
CA ALA A 93 -8.78 2.32 7.76
C ALA A 93 -7.51 2.86 7.10
N GLN A 94 -7.12 4.10 7.41
CA GLN A 94 -5.91 4.72 6.88
C GLN A 94 -4.65 3.96 7.33
N SER A 95 -4.58 3.57 8.59
CA SER A 95 -3.43 2.82 9.13
C SER A 95 -3.26 1.47 8.42
N ILE A 96 -4.35 0.75 8.23
CA ILE A 96 -4.33 -0.53 7.52
C ILE A 96 -3.91 -0.33 6.06
N ALA A 97 -4.50 0.66 5.39
CA ALA A 97 -4.19 0.94 3.98
C ALA A 97 -2.72 1.33 3.78
N LEU A 98 -2.16 2.15 4.67
CA LEU A 98 -0.74 2.51 4.61
C LEU A 98 0.17 1.30 4.86
N PHE A 99 -0.21 0.43 5.78
CA PHE A 99 0.50 -0.84 6.01
C PHE A 99 0.53 -1.68 4.72
N VAL A 100 -0.61 -1.83 4.05
CA VAL A 100 -0.69 -2.58 2.80
C VAL A 100 0.16 -1.93 1.71
N ILE A 101 0.10 -0.60 1.56
CA ILE A 101 0.89 0.12 0.56
C ILE A 101 2.38 -0.09 0.78
N SER A 102 2.84 -0.03 2.03
CA SER A 102 4.25 -0.28 2.37
C SER A 102 4.68 -1.68 1.93
N ASN A 103 3.88 -2.69 2.22
CA ASN A 103 4.19 -4.08 1.86
C ASN A 103 4.02 -4.34 0.36
N ALA A 104 3.03 -3.73 -0.29
CA ALA A 104 2.86 -3.80 -1.73
C ALA A 104 4.03 -3.12 -2.46
N THR A 105 4.55 -2.02 -1.93
CA THR A 105 5.75 -1.36 -2.47
C THR A 105 6.95 -2.29 -2.39
N THR A 106 7.14 -2.98 -1.27
CA THR A 106 8.21 -3.97 -1.12
C THR A 106 8.06 -5.09 -2.15
N LEU A 107 6.84 -5.61 -2.34
CA LEU A 107 6.58 -6.64 -3.33
C LEU A 107 6.90 -6.16 -4.74
N LEU A 108 6.41 -4.98 -5.13
CA LEU A 108 6.68 -4.40 -6.45
C LEU A 108 8.17 -4.18 -6.70
N THR A 109 8.90 -3.71 -5.69
CA THR A 109 10.36 -3.51 -5.77
C THR A 109 11.07 -4.84 -6.04
N GLN A 110 10.68 -5.90 -5.34
CA GLN A 110 11.25 -7.23 -5.56
C GLN A 110 10.92 -7.78 -6.94
N LEU A 111 9.68 -7.60 -7.40
CA LEU A 111 9.26 -8.05 -8.73
C LEU A 111 10.07 -7.37 -9.83
N ASN A 112 10.46 -6.11 -9.63
CA ASN A 112 11.28 -5.36 -10.59
C ASN A 112 12.77 -5.74 -10.53
N ASN A 113 13.20 -6.54 -9.56
CA ASN A 113 14.59 -6.99 -9.40
C ASN A 113 14.85 -8.38 -10.03
N ASN A 114 14.26 -8.65 -11.17
CA ASN A 114 14.53 -9.85 -12.00
C ASN A 114 14.37 -11.18 -11.27
N GLY A 115 13.32 -11.30 -10.45
CA GLY A 115 12.95 -12.59 -9.86
C GLY A 115 13.64 -12.94 -8.56
N LYS A 116 14.40 -12.04 -7.97
CA LYS A 116 14.94 -12.21 -6.61
C LYS A 116 13.88 -11.83 -5.59
N ILE A 117 12.98 -12.76 -5.31
CA ILE A 117 11.83 -12.51 -4.46
C ILE A 117 12.05 -13.15 -3.10
N ASP A 118 12.00 -12.33 -2.05
CA ASP A 118 12.04 -12.75 -0.66
C ASP A 118 10.75 -12.32 0.03
N LEU A 119 9.77 -13.23 0.07
CA LEU A 119 8.47 -12.97 0.64
C LEU A 119 8.48 -12.81 2.16
N SER A 120 9.57 -13.22 2.83
CA SER A 120 9.71 -13.03 4.27
C SER A 120 9.75 -11.55 4.69
N LYS A 121 10.08 -10.66 3.76
CA LYS A 121 10.11 -9.21 3.99
C LYS A 121 8.75 -8.55 3.83
N ILE A 122 7.74 -9.29 3.37
CA ILE A 122 6.39 -8.79 3.17
C ILE A 122 5.51 -9.32 4.29
N LYS A 123 4.87 -8.40 5.01
CA LYS A 123 4.01 -8.72 6.14
C LYS A 123 2.56 -8.50 5.78
N THR A 124 1.71 -9.33 6.32
CA THR A 124 0.26 -9.21 6.23
C THR A 124 -0.31 -9.13 7.64
N ILE A 125 -1.51 -8.62 7.77
CA ILE A 125 -2.20 -8.55 9.04
C ILE A 125 -3.13 -9.76 9.13
N ASP A 126 -2.86 -10.64 10.08
CA ASP A 126 -3.68 -11.82 10.31
C ASP A 126 -4.88 -11.47 11.21
N ASN A 127 -5.98 -12.18 11.03
CA ASN A 127 -7.19 -12.08 11.86
C ASN A 127 -7.86 -10.70 11.83
N ILE A 128 -7.63 -9.94 10.77
CA ILE A 128 -8.29 -8.65 10.59
C ILE A 128 -9.71 -8.88 10.09
N GLY A 129 -10.70 -8.22 10.69
CA GLY A 129 -12.10 -8.36 10.31
C GLY A 129 -12.77 -9.66 10.76
N GLY A 130 -12.08 -10.40 11.64
CA GLY A 130 -12.65 -11.62 12.23
C GLY A 130 -13.78 -11.34 13.17
#